data_d0feadd76aeb8f7c5baaa6393f049761
#
_entry.id   d0feadd76aeb8f7c5baaa6393f049761
#
_cell.length_a   1.000
_cell.length_b   1.000
_cell.length_c   1.000
_cell.angle_alpha   90.00
_cell.angle_beta   90.00
_cell.angle_gamma   90.00
#
_symmetry.space_group_name_H-M   'P 1'
#
loop_
_entity.id
_entity.type
_entity.pdbx_description
1 polymer ?
#
loop_
_entity_poly.entity_id
_entity_poly.type
_entity_poly.pdbx_seq_one_letter_code
_entity_poly.pdbx_strand_id
1 'polypeptide(L)'
;MDYASEIKSRLTMPRILQYYGFTVNRAKRIPCPLHNGTDANCGVKEHYIHCFVCGESADAIKFVMRYFGLDFQSAISKLNDDFCLGLPIGQRIDRRKQLEMGRIAFERKRKAEQQKKERQQIEDNYWAAFDEWKRLDDNRRNYAPKSPTGPLHPLFVEALKNIAGAEYNLSCAEIARYEYENRNSRNS
;
A
#
# COMPACT_ATOMS: atom_id res chain seq x y z
N MET A 1 28.46 2.78 27.81
CA MET A 1 27.02 3.15 27.69
C MET A 1 26.44 2.37 26.52
N ASP A 2 25.27 1.76 26.77
CA ASP A 2 24.55 1.04 25.71
C ASP A 2 23.61 2.02 24.98
N TYR A 3 24.14 2.64 23.92
CA TYR A 3 23.38 3.61 23.12
C TYR A 3 22.12 2.99 22.47
N ALA A 4 22.15 1.68 22.23
CA ALA A 4 21.00 0.98 21.64
C ALA A 4 19.80 0.96 22.62
N SER A 5 20.06 0.63 23.88
CA SER A 5 19.05 0.68 24.94
C SER A 5 18.54 2.09 25.17
N GLU A 6 19.42 3.08 25.15
CA GLU A 6 19.06 4.49 25.32
C GLU A 6 18.13 4.98 24.17
N ILE A 7 18.45 4.66 22.93
CA ILE A 7 17.62 5.00 21.76
C ILE A 7 16.24 4.34 21.88
N LYS A 8 16.20 3.04 22.23
CA LYS A 8 14.94 2.29 22.37
C LYS A 8 14.06 2.82 23.50
N SER A 9 14.64 3.35 24.57
CA SER A 9 13.89 3.95 25.68
C SER A 9 13.32 5.32 25.35
N ARG A 10 14.00 6.10 24.49
CA ARG A 10 13.60 7.48 24.14
C ARG A 10 12.70 7.56 22.92
N LEU A 11 12.70 6.54 22.04
CA LEU A 11 11.96 6.54 20.79
C LEU A 11 10.91 5.43 20.75
N THR A 12 9.68 5.83 20.40
CA THR A 12 8.60 4.88 20.10
C THR A 12 8.50 4.61 18.61
N MET A 13 8.09 3.41 18.22
CA MET A 13 7.90 3.05 16.81
C MET A 13 6.91 3.96 16.08
N PRO A 14 5.75 4.35 16.66
CA PRO A 14 4.86 5.29 16.00
C PRO A 14 5.53 6.62 15.65
N ARG A 15 6.37 7.16 16.55
CA ARG A 15 7.12 8.41 16.31
C ARG A 15 8.13 8.25 15.19
N ILE A 16 8.85 7.13 15.17
CA ILE A 16 9.84 6.83 14.12
C ILE A 16 9.15 6.70 12.76
N LEU A 17 8.07 5.94 12.70
CA LEU A 17 7.30 5.73 11.48
C LEU A 17 6.72 7.05 10.95
N GLN A 18 6.16 7.88 11.81
CA GLN A 18 5.65 9.20 11.44
C GLN A 18 6.75 10.10 10.87
N TYR A 19 7.91 10.13 11.50
CA TYR A 19 9.07 10.90 11.02
C TYR A 19 9.49 10.47 9.61
N TYR A 20 9.51 9.17 9.34
CA TYR A 20 9.83 8.63 8.01
C TYR A 20 8.64 8.59 7.04
N GLY A 21 7.54 9.24 7.38
CA GLY A 21 6.40 9.48 6.49
C GLY A 21 5.37 8.36 6.41
N PHE A 22 5.36 7.43 7.37
CA PHE A 22 4.31 6.40 7.46
C PHE A 22 3.13 6.90 8.28
N THR A 23 1.92 6.71 7.75
CA THR A 23 0.69 7.00 8.47
C THR A 23 0.14 5.73 9.10
N VAL A 24 0.14 5.67 10.42
CA VAL A 24 -0.46 4.54 11.17
C VAL A 24 -1.98 4.70 11.17
N ASN A 25 -2.71 3.68 10.73
CA ASN A 25 -4.17 3.71 10.69
C ASN A 25 -4.80 3.51 12.09
N ARG A 26 -6.14 3.66 12.18
CA ARG A 26 -6.88 3.49 13.44
C ARG A 26 -6.70 2.10 14.08
N ALA A 27 -6.46 1.06 13.27
CA ALA A 27 -6.20 -0.30 13.75
C ALA A 27 -4.73 -0.52 14.16
N LYS A 28 -3.92 0.54 14.26
CA LYS A 28 -2.47 0.50 14.54
C LYS A 28 -1.71 -0.38 13.54
N ARG A 29 -2.02 -0.24 12.26
CA ARG A 29 -1.39 -0.97 11.17
C ARG A 29 -0.89 -0.04 10.06
N ILE A 30 0.13 -0.50 9.35
CA ILE A 30 0.72 0.15 8.17
C ILE A 30 0.96 -0.88 7.07
N PRO A 31 1.10 -0.47 5.81
CA PRO A 31 1.76 -1.28 4.79
C PRO A 31 3.19 -1.62 5.23
N CYS A 32 3.62 -2.86 5.04
CA CYS A 32 4.92 -3.28 5.57
C CYS A 32 6.07 -2.61 4.81
N PRO A 33 6.92 -1.81 5.48
CA PRO A 33 8.05 -1.14 4.83
C PRO A 33 9.24 -2.06 4.56
N LEU A 34 9.26 -3.26 5.15
CA LEU A 34 10.41 -4.17 5.07
C LEU A 34 10.40 -5.03 3.79
N HIS A 35 9.19 -5.37 3.29
CA HIS A 35 9.02 -6.08 2.03
C HIS A 35 8.23 -5.28 0.97
N ASN A 36 8.02 -3.98 1.20
CA ASN A 36 7.24 -3.07 0.34
C ASN A 36 5.79 -3.54 0.11
N GLY A 37 5.15 -4.10 1.15
CA GLY A 37 3.76 -4.51 1.10
C GLY A 37 2.82 -3.32 0.84
N THR A 38 1.73 -3.56 0.12
CA THR A 38 0.70 -2.54 -0.18
C THR A 38 -0.41 -2.49 0.85
N ASP A 39 -0.67 -3.61 1.51
CA ASP A 39 -1.74 -3.76 2.49
C ASP A 39 -1.29 -3.48 3.91
N ALA A 40 -2.21 -2.97 4.74
CA ALA A 40 -1.94 -2.67 6.14
C ALA A 40 -1.85 -3.96 7.01
N ASN A 41 -0.93 -4.84 6.67
CA ASN A 41 -0.69 -6.11 7.35
C ASN A 41 0.44 -6.07 8.37
N CYS A 42 1.08 -4.92 8.57
CA CYS A 42 2.12 -4.73 9.57
C CYS A 42 1.55 -4.03 10.80
N GLY A 43 1.48 -4.75 11.93
CA GLY A 43 1.04 -4.23 13.22
C GLY A 43 2.11 -3.34 13.84
N VAL A 44 1.70 -2.18 14.37
CA VAL A 44 2.57 -1.21 15.05
C VAL A 44 2.34 -1.29 16.54
N LYS A 45 3.39 -1.62 17.29
CA LYS A 45 3.45 -1.58 18.75
C LYS A 45 4.33 -0.41 19.20
N GLU A 46 4.40 -0.18 20.49
CA GLU A 46 5.16 0.95 21.06
C GLU A 46 6.65 0.88 20.71
N HIS A 47 7.26 -0.32 20.78
CA HIS A 47 8.70 -0.51 20.60
C HIS A 47 9.08 -1.35 19.37
N TYR A 48 8.12 -1.91 18.64
CA TYR A 48 8.39 -2.72 17.46
C TYR A 48 7.22 -2.75 16.47
N ILE A 49 7.54 -3.15 15.25
CA ILE A 49 6.56 -3.54 14.23
C ILE A 49 6.62 -5.04 14.01
N HIS A 50 5.49 -5.64 13.62
CA HIS A 50 5.42 -7.03 13.20
C HIS A 50 4.54 -7.16 11.96
N CYS A 51 5.08 -7.74 10.90
CA CYS A 51 4.35 -8.01 9.68
C CYS A 51 3.78 -9.43 9.68
N PHE A 52 2.47 -9.55 9.50
CA PHE A 52 1.78 -10.85 9.47
C PHE A 52 1.94 -11.59 8.13
N VAL A 53 2.46 -10.93 7.10
CA VAL A 53 2.69 -11.53 5.76
C VAL A 53 4.10 -12.10 5.66
N CYS A 54 5.14 -11.29 5.91
CA CYS A 54 6.53 -11.76 5.83
C CYS A 54 7.07 -12.31 7.15
N GLY A 55 6.31 -12.26 8.26
CA GLY A 55 6.72 -12.74 9.57
C GLY A 55 7.80 -11.90 10.27
N GLU A 56 8.32 -10.85 9.61
CA GLU A 56 9.40 -10.02 10.15
C GLU A 56 8.92 -9.14 11.32
N SER A 57 9.75 -9.13 12.38
CA SER A 57 9.62 -8.17 13.48
C SER A 57 10.84 -7.28 13.55
N ALA A 58 10.63 -5.99 13.74
CA ALA A 58 11.71 -5.03 13.83
C ALA A 58 11.45 -4.01 14.95
N ASP A 59 12.43 -3.82 15.81
CA ASP A 59 12.53 -2.66 16.71
C ASP A 59 13.04 -1.42 15.97
N ALA A 60 13.18 -0.31 16.67
CA ALA A 60 13.65 0.96 16.11
C ALA A 60 14.93 0.84 15.29
N ILE A 61 15.93 0.13 15.82
CA ILE A 61 17.25 -0.01 15.19
C ILE A 61 17.17 -0.97 14.00
N LYS A 62 16.59 -2.15 14.20
CA LYS A 62 16.40 -3.13 13.13
C LYS A 62 15.56 -2.57 11.98
N PHE A 63 14.53 -1.79 12.29
CA PHE A 63 13.73 -1.11 11.28
C PHE A 63 14.59 -0.17 10.42
N VAL A 64 15.39 0.71 11.05
CA VAL A 64 16.25 1.65 10.33
C VAL A 64 17.34 0.92 9.54
N MET A 65 17.95 -0.13 10.10
CA MET A 65 18.91 -0.97 9.39
C MET A 65 18.31 -1.55 8.10
N ARG A 66 17.13 -2.18 8.20
CA ARG A 66 16.46 -2.85 7.06
C ARG A 66 15.89 -1.86 6.05
N TYR A 67 15.27 -0.79 6.54
CA TYR A 67 14.62 0.19 5.68
C TYR A 67 15.62 1.00 4.85
N PHE A 68 16.77 1.37 5.43
CA PHE A 68 17.81 2.15 4.77
C PHE A 68 18.99 1.31 4.28
N GLY A 69 19.04 0.01 4.56
CA GLY A 69 20.18 -0.85 4.21
C GLY A 69 21.44 -0.53 4.99
N LEU A 70 21.33 -0.20 6.29
CA LEU A 70 22.42 0.22 7.14
C LEU A 70 22.95 -0.90 8.02
N ASP A 71 24.22 -0.79 8.40
CA ASP A 71 24.77 -1.54 9.52
C ASP A 71 24.26 -0.97 10.87
N PHE A 72 24.52 -1.70 11.94
CA PHE A 72 24.06 -1.36 13.28
C PHE A 72 24.56 0.00 13.77
N GLN A 73 25.83 0.33 13.56
CA GLN A 73 26.44 1.58 14.01
C GLN A 73 25.88 2.79 13.24
N SER A 74 25.74 2.64 11.92
CA SER A 74 25.13 3.66 11.06
C SER A 74 23.67 3.90 11.39
N ALA A 75 22.91 2.86 11.74
CA ALA A 75 21.51 2.99 12.15
C ALA A 75 21.36 3.73 13.48
N ILE A 76 22.23 3.45 14.45
CA ILE A 76 22.29 4.15 15.73
C ILE A 76 22.65 5.63 15.53
N SER A 77 23.67 5.93 14.71
CA SER A 77 24.04 7.31 14.39
C SER A 77 22.91 8.05 13.68
N LYS A 78 22.26 7.40 12.72
CA LYS A 78 21.12 7.98 12.01
C LYS A 78 19.95 8.33 12.93
N LEU A 79 19.58 7.42 13.83
CA LEU A 79 18.54 7.68 14.82
C LEU A 79 18.91 8.82 15.77
N ASN A 80 20.17 8.87 16.20
CA ASN A 80 20.68 9.96 17.02
C ASN A 80 20.56 11.32 16.34
N ASP A 81 20.96 11.39 15.07
CA ASP A 81 20.95 12.62 14.28
C ASP A 81 19.55 13.05 13.89
N ASP A 82 18.71 12.12 13.37
CA ASP A 82 17.36 12.39 12.90
C ASP A 82 16.42 12.85 14.03
N PHE A 83 16.62 12.32 15.25
CA PHE A 83 15.81 12.65 16.41
C PHE A 83 16.49 13.57 17.42
N CYS A 84 17.69 14.10 17.08
CA CYS A 84 18.46 15.04 17.90
C CYS A 84 18.65 14.54 19.34
N LEU A 85 19.01 13.26 19.54
CA LEU A 85 19.08 12.65 20.87
C LEU A 85 20.29 13.12 21.68
N GLY A 86 21.30 13.72 21.03
CA GLY A 86 22.50 14.27 21.68
C GLY A 86 23.42 13.21 22.29
N LEU A 87 23.35 11.94 21.81
CA LEU A 87 24.20 10.87 22.29
C LEU A 87 25.61 11.03 21.69
N PRO A 88 26.70 10.85 22.47
CA PRO A 88 28.07 10.98 21.98
C PRO A 88 28.52 9.76 21.17
N ILE A 89 27.86 9.55 20.01
CA ILE A 89 28.14 8.43 19.14
C ILE A 89 29.28 8.81 18.18
N GLY A 90 30.41 8.11 18.25
CA GLY A 90 31.68 8.49 17.68
C GLY A 90 31.88 8.43 16.16
N GLN A 91 30.83 8.19 15.38
CA GLN A 91 30.90 8.24 13.92
C GLN A 91 29.74 9.01 13.34
N ARG A 92 30.00 10.19 12.78
CA ARG A 92 29.07 10.86 11.88
C ARG A 92 28.92 10.03 10.62
N ILE A 93 27.70 9.73 10.22
CA ILE A 93 27.43 9.11 8.91
C ILE A 93 28.00 10.04 7.83
N ASP A 94 28.80 9.49 6.92
CA ASP A 94 29.33 10.22 5.77
C ASP A 94 28.15 10.89 5.02
N ARG A 95 28.28 12.18 4.73
CA ARG A 95 27.27 13.00 4.04
C ARG A 95 26.80 12.35 2.72
N ARG A 96 27.68 11.62 2.02
CA ARG A 96 27.33 10.86 0.82
C ARG A 96 26.37 9.72 1.13
N LYS A 97 26.64 8.92 2.16
CA LYS A 97 25.75 7.84 2.62
C LYS A 97 24.39 8.40 3.07
N GLN A 98 24.36 9.53 3.75
CA GLN A 98 23.13 10.18 4.19
C GLN A 98 22.25 10.65 3.01
N LEU A 99 22.86 11.23 1.97
CA LEU A 99 22.18 11.63 0.74
C LEU A 99 21.64 10.41 -0.03
N GLU A 100 22.42 9.34 -0.14
CA GLU A 100 22.02 8.10 -0.81
C GLU A 100 20.84 7.42 -0.09
N MET A 101 20.87 7.39 1.24
CA MET A 101 19.76 6.90 2.05
C MET A 101 18.49 7.72 1.85
N GLY A 102 18.59 9.04 1.81
CA GLY A 102 17.47 9.93 1.51
C GLY A 102 16.87 9.64 0.13
N ARG A 103 17.72 9.37 -0.87
CA ARG A 103 17.30 9.00 -2.23
C ARG A 103 16.56 7.67 -2.26
N ILE A 104 17.10 6.63 -1.59
CA ILE A 104 16.49 5.31 -1.51
C ILE A 104 15.11 5.40 -0.80
N ALA A 105 15.03 6.13 0.31
CA ALA A 105 13.76 6.31 1.02
C ALA A 105 12.73 7.05 0.16
N PHE A 106 13.15 8.08 -0.56
CA PHE A 106 12.27 8.83 -1.47
C PHE A 106 11.77 7.96 -2.63
N GLU A 107 12.65 7.16 -3.25
CA GLU A 107 12.27 6.24 -4.33
C GLU A 107 11.30 5.16 -3.85
N ARG A 108 11.51 4.60 -2.66
CA ARG A 108 10.58 3.64 -2.04
C ARG A 108 9.22 4.25 -1.80
N LYS A 109 9.17 5.47 -1.23
CA LYS A 109 7.91 6.19 -1.00
C LYS A 109 7.19 6.45 -2.32
N ARG A 110 7.90 6.92 -3.35
CA ARG A 110 7.33 7.17 -4.68
C ARG A 110 6.76 5.90 -5.31
N LYS A 111 7.47 4.77 -5.22
CA LYS A 111 6.99 3.47 -5.71
C LYS A 111 5.72 3.01 -4.97
N ALA A 112 5.70 3.14 -3.65
CA ALA A 112 4.53 2.77 -2.85
C ALA A 112 3.30 3.64 -3.18
N GLU A 113 3.48 4.95 -3.37
CA GLU A 113 2.41 5.85 -3.80
C GLU A 113 1.91 5.51 -5.21
N GLN A 114 2.82 5.15 -6.12
CA GLN A 114 2.46 4.75 -7.48
C GLN A 114 1.67 3.44 -7.49
N GLN A 115 2.09 2.44 -6.72
CA GLN A 115 1.37 1.17 -6.57
C GLN A 115 -0.03 1.38 -5.97
N LYS A 116 -0.14 2.28 -4.97
CA LYS A 116 -1.44 2.62 -4.39
C LYS A 116 -2.38 3.26 -5.40
N LYS A 117 -1.86 4.17 -6.23
CA LYS A 117 -2.64 4.81 -7.31
C LYS A 117 -3.07 3.80 -8.39
N GLU A 118 -2.15 2.92 -8.80
CA GLU A 118 -2.43 1.86 -9.77
C GLU A 118 -3.55 0.93 -9.26
N ARG A 119 -3.44 0.48 -8.01
CA ARG A 119 -4.48 -0.34 -7.38
C ARG A 119 -5.83 0.38 -7.36
N GLN A 120 -5.86 1.63 -6.91
CA GLN A 120 -7.09 2.41 -6.85
C GLN A 120 -7.73 2.54 -8.24
N GLN A 121 -6.93 2.82 -9.28
CA GLN A 121 -7.43 2.93 -10.65
C GLN A 121 -8.04 1.62 -11.16
N ILE A 122 -7.42 0.48 -10.84
CA ILE A 122 -7.94 -0.84 -11.21
C ILE A 122 -9.28 -1.11 -10.52
N GLU A 123 -9.39 -0.82 -9.22
CA GLU A 123 -10.63 -0.96 -8.47
C GLU A 123 -11.74 -0.03 -9.02
N ASP A 124 -11.41 1.23 -9.29
CA ASP A 124 -12.36 2.22 -9.83
C ASP A 124 -12.87 1.77 -11.21
N ASN A 125 -11.99 1.27 -12.08
CA ASN A 125 -12.35 0.75 -13.41
C ASN A 125 -13.27 -0.49 -13.29
N TYR A 126 -12.97 -1.39 -12.35
CA TYR A 126 -13.81 -2.57 -12.11
C TYR A 126 -15.22 -2.16 -11.67
N TRP A 127 -15.33 -1.28 -10.68
CA TRP A 127 -16.64 -0.86 -10.19
C TRP A 127 -17.44 -0.08 -11.23
N ALA A 128 -16.80 0.77 -12.02
CA ALA A 128 -17.45 1.47 -13.12
C ALA A 128 -18.01 0.50 -14.18
N ALA A 129 -17.23 -0.52 -14.56
CA ALA A 129 -17.68 -1.55 -15.51
C ALA A 129 -18.82 -2.41 -14.92
N PHE A 130 -18.73 -2.76 -13.63
CA PHE A 130 -19.75 -3.54 -12.93
C PHE A 130 -21.08 -2.76 -12.84
N ASP A 131 -21.03 -1.49 -12.47
CA ASP A 131 -22.23 -0.65 -12.34
C ASP A 131 -22.93 -0.47 -13.69
N GLU A 132 -22.18 -0.28 -14.77
CA GLU A 132 -22.76 -0.17 -16.11
C GLU A 132 -23.38 -1.50 -16.58
N TRP A 133 -22.69 -2.63 -16.40
CA TRP A 133 -23.25 -3.94 -16.69
C TRP A 133 -24.52 -4.20 -15.89
N LYS A 134 -24.50 -3.93 -14.59
CA LYS A 134 -25.64 -4.13 -13.69
C LYS A 134 -26.83 -3.27 -14.12
N ARG A 135 -26.59 -1.99 -14.44
CA ARG A 135 -27.64 -1.08 -14.94
C ARG A 135 -28.32 -1.65 -16.18
N LEU A 136 -27.54 -2.16 -17.13
CA LEU A 136 -28.07 -2.73 -18.37
C LEU A 136 -28.80 -4.06 -18.11
N ASP A 137 -28.28 -4.92 -17.25
CA ASP A 137 -28.92 -6.18 -16.89
C ASP A 137 -30.26 -5.94 -16.16
N ASP A 138 -30.29 -4.99 -15.23
CA ASP A 138 -31.53 -4.58 -14.54
C ASP A 138 -32.55 -4.02 -15.56
N ASN A 139 -32.12 -3.18 -16.51
CA ASN A 139 -33.00 -2.68 -17.58
C ASN A 139 -33.54 -3.81 -18.46
N ARG A 140 -32.68 -4.76 -18.83
CA ARG A 140 -33.07 -5.94 -19.61
C ARG A 140 -34.13 -6.78 -18.89
N ARG A 141 -34.02 -6.96 -17.58
CA ARG A 141 -34.96 -7.76 -16.78
C ARG A 141 -36.26 -7.02 -16.49
N ASN A 142 -36.19 -5.76 -16.08
CA ASN A 142 -37.32 -5.01 -15.59
C ASN A 142 -38.22 -4.50 -16.72
N TYR A 143 -37.67 -4.25 -17.91
CA TYR A 143 -38.39 -3.71 -19.06
C TYR A 143 -38.57 -4.72 -20.20
N ALA A 144 -38.38 -6.01 -19.91
CA ALA A 144 -38.66 -7.06 -20.89
C ALA A 144 -40.13 -7.04 -21.35
N PRO A 145 -40.39 -7.27 -22.65
CA PRO A 145 -41.79 -7.26 -23.15
C PRO A 145 -42.58 -8.39 -22.51
N LYS A 146 -43.78 -8.07 -22.04
CA LYS A 146 -44.71 -9.04 -21.44
C LYS A 146 -45.42 -9.95 -22.50
N SER A 147 -45.34 -9.59 -23.77
CA SER A 147 -45.90 -10.31 -24.91
C SER A 147 -44.94 -10.29 -26.08
N PRO A 148 -44.85 -11.39 -26.89
CA PRO A 148 -43.98 -11.45 -28.05
C PRO A 148 -44.25 -10.37 -29.11
N THR A 149 -45.48 -9.85 -29.16
CA THR A 149 -45.92 -8.84 -30.15
C THR A 149 -46.06 -7.44 -29.54
N GLY A 150 -45.72 -7.26 -28.27
CA GLY A 150 -45.83 -5.99 -27.55
C GLY A 150 -44.74 -4.98 -27.99
N PRO A 151 -44.99 -3.66 -27.77
CA PRO A 151 -44.01 -2.65 -28.03
C PRO A 151 -42.81 -2.82 -27.09
N LEU A 152 -41.60 -2.65 -27.65
CA LEU A 152 -40.38 -2.73 -26.87
C LEU A 152 -40.11 -1.41 -26.10
N HIS A 153 -39.85 -1.54 -24.82
CA HIS A 153 -39.45 -0.37 -24.02
C HIS A 153 -38.07 0.16 -24.45
N PRO A 154 -37.83 1.50 -24.56
CA PRO A 154 -36.56 2.04 -24.98
C PRO A 154 -35.35 1.55 -24.17
N LEU A 155 -35.49 1.46 -22.83
CA LEU A 155 -34.42 0.95 -21.94
C LEU A 155 -34.10 -0.54 -22.17
N PHE A 156 -35.10 -1.35 -22.57
CA PHE A 156 -34.87 -2.73 -22.95
C PHE A 156 -34.07 -2.83 -24.25
N VAL A 157 -34.40 -1.99 -25.24
CA VAL A 157 -33.67 -1.94 -26.50
C VAL A 157 -32.23 -1.47 -26.31
N GLU A 158 -32.02 -0.43 -25.49
CA GLU A 158 -30.69 0.04 -25.11
C GLU A 158 -29.88 -1.07 -24.44
N ALA A 159 -30.48 -1.78 -23.49
CA ALA A 159 -29.82 -2.88 -22.79
C ALA A 159 -29.41 -4.00 -23.76
N LEU A 160 -30.27 -4.43 -24.68
CA LEU A 160 -29.95 -5.45 -25.67
C LEU A 160 -28.80 -5.04 -26.61
N LYS A 161 -28.70 -3.75 -26.96
CA LYS A 161 -27.64 -3.25 -27.83
C LYS A 161 -26.28 -3.20 -27.12
N ASN A 162 -26.24 -2.90 -25.83
CA ASN A 162 -25.01 -2.51 -25.15
C ASN A 162 -24.52 -3.56 -24.14
N ILE A 163 -25.35 -4.55 -23.73
CA ILE A 163 -25.00 -5.48 -22.66
C ILE A 163 -23.77 -6.33 -22.98
N ALA A 164 -23.63 -6.79 -24.24
CA ALA A 164 -22.47 -7.59 -24.65
C ALA A 164 -21.15 -6.79 -24.55
N GLY A 165 -21.19 -5.49 -24.85
CA GLY A 165 -20.04 -4.60 -24.69
C GLY A 165 -19.71 -4.36 -23.20
N ALA A 166 -20.75 -4.21 -22.36
CA ALA A 166 -20.56 -4.06 -20.92
C ALA A 166 -20.02 -5.34 -20.27
N GLU A 167 -20.48 -6.52 -20.69
CA GLU A 167 -19.94 -7.83 -20.24
C GLU A 167 -18.48 -7.98 -20.61
N TYR A 168 -18.11 -7.59 -21.83
CA TYR A 168 -16.72 -7.61 -22.28
C TYR A 168 -15.83 -6.67 -21.43
N ASN A 169 -16.30 -5.43 -21.18
CA ASN A 169 -15.57 -4.45 -20.38
C ASN A 169 -15.39 -4.93 -18.94
N LEU A 170 -16.43 -5.53 -18.34
CA LEU A 170 -16.36 -6.11 -17.01
C LEU A 170 -15.34 -7.25 -16.95
N SER A 171 -15.36 -8.17 -17.91
CA SER A 171 -14.39 -9.26 -17.99
C SER A 171 -12.95 -8.75 -18.13
N CYS A 172 -12.72 -7.70 -18.92
CA CYS A 172 -11.40 -7.07 -19.03
C CYS A 172 -10.95 -6.47 -17.68
N ALA A 173 -11.86 -5.82 -16.95
CA ALA A 173 -11.56 -5.23 -15.65
C ALA A 173 -11.29 -6.31 -14.57
N GLU A 174 -12.01 -7.43 -14.59
CA GLU A 174 -11.76 -8.60 -13.74
C GLU A 174 -10.36 -9.21 -13.98
N ILE A 175 -9.99 -9.38 -15.25
CA ILE A 175 -8.68 -9.88 -15.63
C ILE A 175 -7.58 -8.95 -15.12
N ALA A 176 -7.71 -7.64 -15.33
CA ALA A 176 -6.74 -6.65 -14.87
C ALA A 176 -6.56 -6.68 -13.34
N ARG A 177 -7.66 -6.81 -12.59
CA ARG A 177 -7.66 -6.96 -11.14
C ARG A 177 -6.94 -8.24 -10.69
N TYR A 178 -7.27 -9.37 -11.30
CA TYR A 178 -6.64 -10.66 -11.02
C TYR A 178 -5.14 -10.65 -11.31
N GLU A 179 -4.73 -10.10 -12.45
CA GLU A 179 -3.31 -9.99 -12.82
C GLU A 179 -2.52 -9.10 -11.86
N TYR A 180 -3.12 -7.99 -11.40
CA TYR A 180 -2.53 -7.11 -10.40
C TYR A 180 -2.31 -7.83 -9.06
N GLU A 181 -3.31 -8.56 -8.57
CA GLU A 181 -3.22 -9.34 -7.33
C GLU A 181 -2.14 -10.42 -7.41
N ASN A 182 -2.08 -11.18 -8.52
CA ASN A 182 -1.08 -12.21 -8.71
C ASN A 182 0.35 -11.67 -8.86
N ARG A 183 0.53 -10.53 -9.51
CA ARG A 183 1.84 -9.87 -9.64
C ARG A 183 2.39 -9.48 -8.28
N ASN A 184 1.55 -8.98 -7.40
CA ASN A 184 1.95 -8.55 -6.07
C ASN A 184 2.16 -9.72 -5.09
N SER A 185 1.42 -10.82 -5.24
CA SER A 185 1.62 -12.04 -4.45
C SER A 185 2.96 -12.75 -4.73
N ARG A 186 3.50 -12.63 -5.95
CA ARG A 186 4.81 -13.20 -6.32
C ARG A 186 6.00 -12.34 -5.87
N ASN A 187 5.76 -11.08 -5.53
CA ASN A 187 6.78 -10.13 -5.09
C ASN A 187 6.79 -9.94 -3.56
N SER A 188 5.97 -10.67 -2.83
CA SER A 188 5.87 -10.72 -1.37
C SER A 188 6.56 -11.97 -0.82
#